data_180631f8f5da607d4c8a8f0f7e37fd44
#
_entry.id   180631f8f5da607d4c8a8f0f7e37fd44
#
_cell.length_a   1.000
_cell.length_b   1.000
_cell.length_c   1.000
_cell.angle_alpha   90.00
_cell.angle_beta   90.00
_cell.angle_gamma   90.00
#
_symmetry.space_group_name_H-M   'P 1'
#
loop_
_entity.id
_entity.type
_entity.pdbx_description
1 polymer ?
#
loop_
_entity_poly.entity_id
_entity_poly.type
_entity_poly.pdbx_seq_one_letter_code
_entity_poly.pdbx_strand_id
1 'polypeptide(L)'
;MDELVVIAEGEGEMAALGTALAAFVAPGDLVTLRELGAGKTTLVRAVCQALAVPAEAGVSSPSYALVNVYEGGRTEVAHVDLYRLEDGDDLESIGFRDLLDGECVVLVEWPERAAGLEEAADLTVHIEDRGPGARTLRFSAAEPARQARLAELLAPR
;
A
#
# COMPACT_ATOMS: atom_id res chain seq x y z
N MET A 1 -17.93 3.85 8.84
CA MET A 1 -17.87 3.66 7.38
C MET A 1 -17.59 2.19 7.10
N ASP A 2 -18.32 1.60 6.17
CA ASP A 2 -18.20 0.18 5.90
C ASP A 2 -16.91 -0.14 5.14
N GLU A 3 -16.24 -1.21 5.56
CA GLU A 3 -15.08 -1.71 4.84
C GLU A 3 -15.51 -2.33 3.50
N LEU A 4 -14.66 -2.20 2.51
CA LEU A 4 -14.82 -2.93 1.25
C LEU A 4 -14.00 -4.20 1.35
N VAL A 5 -14.63 -5.34 1.12
CA VAL A 5 -13.97 -6.64 1.23
C VAL A 5 -13.89 -7.29 -0.14
N VAL A 6 -12.69 -7.67 -0.54
CA VAL A 6 -12.44 -8.33 -1.83
C VAL A 6 -11.67 -9.62 -1.57
N ILE A 7 -12.05 -10.69 -2.26
CA ILE A 7 -11.31 -11.93 -2.26
C ILE A 7 -10.57 -12.01 -3.60
N ALA A 8 -9.25 -12.09 -3.53
CA ALA A 8 -8.42 -12.23 -4.73
C ALA A 8 -7.84 -13.63 -4.80
N GLU A 9 -8.00 -14.28 -5.94
CA GLU A 9 -7.44 -15.59 -6.21
C GLU A 9 -6.45 -15.49 -7.37
N GLY A 10 -5.20 -15.83 -7.09
CA GLY A 10 -4.14 -15.82 -8.09
C GLY A 10 -3.58 -14.43 -8.42
N GLU A 11 -2.53 -14.43 -9.23
CA GLU A 11 -1.81 -13.20 -9.59
C GLU A 11 -2.63 -12.27 -10.47
N GLY A 12 -3.50 -12.82 -11.33
CA GLY A 12 -4.33 -12.00 -12.21
C GLY A 12 -5.30 -11.10 -11.46
N GLU A 13 -5.93 -11.64 -10.41
CA GLU A 13 -6.85 -10.84 -9.60
C GLU A 13 -6.09 -9.85 -8.73
N MET A 14 -4.90 -10.21 -8.23
CA MET A 14 -4.04 -9.28 -7.51
C MET A 14 -3.59 -8.14 -8.42
N ALA A 15 -3.26 -8.44 -9.67
CA ALA A 15 -2.90 -7.41 -10.66
C ALA A 15 -4.07 -6.44 -10.91
N ALA A 16 -5.29 -6.97 -10.98
CA ALA A 16 -6.49 -6.14 -11.14
C ALA A 16 -6.69 -5.22 -9.94
N LEU A 17 -6.43 -5.70 -8.72
CA LEU A 17 -6.47 -4.87 -7.52
C LEU A 17 -5.41 -3.78 -7.56
N GLY A 18 -4.20 -4.12 -8.00
CA GLY A 18 -3.12 -3.14 -8.19
C GLY A 18 -3.53 -2.03 -9.14
N THR A 19 -4.19 -2.39 -10.24
CA THR A 19 -4.69 -1.42 -11.22
C THR A 19 -5.75 -0.49 -10.59
N ALA A 20 -6.68 -1.06 -9.82
CA ALA A 20 -7.71 -0.27 -9.13
C ALA A 20 -7.08 0.69 -8.12
N LEU A 21 -6.12 0.23 -7.33
CA LEU A 21 -5.45 1.08 -6.35
C LEU A 21 -4.61 2.17 -7.01
N ALA A 22 -3.95 1.84 -8.13
CA ALA A 22 -3.19 2.83 -8.89
C ALA A 22 -4.08 3.95 -9.42
N ALA A 23 -5.32 3.63 -9.78
CA ALA A 23 -6.29 4.64 -10.22
C ALA A 23 -6.85 5.45 -9.04
N PHE A 24 -6.86 4.87 -7.84
CA PHE A 24 -7.37 5.50 -6.63
C PHE A 24 -6.37 6.49 -6.02
N VAL A 25 -5.10 6.12 -5.95
CA VAL A 25 -4.11 6.90 -5.22
C VAL A 25 -3.76 8.20 -5.94
N ALA A 26 -3.39 9.21 -5.15
CA ALA A 26 -2.93 10.50 -5.64
C ALA A 26 -1.62 10.87 -4.95
N PRO A 27 -0.79 11.73 -5.56
CA PRO A 27 0.44 12.20 -4.90
C PRO A 27 0.16 12.74 -3.50
N GLY A 28 0.96 12.33 -2.54
CA GLY A 28 0.79 12.71 -1.14
C GLY A 28 -0.06 11.76 -0.31
N ASP A 29 -0.68 10.76 -0.94
CA ASP A 29 -1.47 9.78 -0.20
C ASP A 29 -0.60 8.87 0.67
N LEU A 30 -1.09 8.58 1.87
CA LEU A 30 -0.52 7.59 2.77
C LEU A 30 -1.40 6.35 2.76
N VAL A 31 -0.84 5.23 2.34
CA VAL A 31 -1.54 3.93 2.29
C VAL A 31 -0.81 2.98 3.23
N THR A 32 -1.54 2.42 4.20
CA THR A 32 -0.97 1.43 5.12
C THR A 32 -1.43 0.03 4.73
N LEU A 33 -0.49 -0.92 4.80
CA LEU A 33 -0.71 -2.32 4.43
C LEU A 33 -0.40 -3.20 5.62
N ARG A 34 -1.44 -3.67 6.30
CA ARG A 34 -1.29 -4.61 7.41
C ARG A 34 -1.60 -6.02 6.91
N GLU A 35 -0.75 -6.97 7.25
CA GLU A 35 -0.89 -8.32 6.76
C GLU A 35 -0.80 -9.36 7.86
N LEU A 36 -1.64 -10.39 7.71
CA LEU A 36 -1.60 -11.60 8.53
C LEU A 36 -1.21 -12.76 7.61
N GLY A 37 0.07 -12.83 7.22
CA GLY A 37 0.58 -13.84 6.31
C GLY A 37 1.49 -13.27 5.25
N ALA A 38 1.64 -13.94 4.10
CA ALA A 38 2.51 -13.51 3.01
C ALA A 38 1.72 -12.86 1.86
N GLY A 39 2.28 -11.86 1.16
CA GLY A 39 1.68 -11.30 -0.04
C GLY A 39 1.65 -9.78 -0.16
N LYS A 40 2.13 -9.03 0.85
CA LYS A 40 2.18 -7.55 0.77
C LYS A 40 2.97 -7.05 -0.42
N THR A 41 4.15 -7.65 -0.61
CA THR A 41 5.04 -7.25 -1.70
C THR A 41 4.40 -7.50 -3.05
N THR A 42 3.56 -8.53 -3.17
CA THR A 42 2.82 -8.80 -4.38
C THR A 42 1.87 -7.66 -4.73
N LEU A 43 1.16 -7.14 -3.73
CA LEU A 43 0.25 -6.02 -3.96
C LEU A 43 1.02 -4.73 -4.29
N VAL A 44 2.10 -4.45 -3.56
CA VAL A 44 2.95 -3.29 -3.84
C VAL A 44 3.48 -3.36 -5.28
N ARG A 45 3.96 -4.53 -5.69
CA ARG A 45 4.45 -4.74 -7.06
C ARG A 45 3.36 -4.49 -8.08
N ALA A 46 2.15 -4.97 -7.83
CA ALA A 46 1.02 -4.77 -8.74
C ALA A 46 0.65 -3.29 -8.88
N VAL A 47 0.64 -2.55 -7.78
CA VAL A 47 0.38 -1.10 -7.80
C VAL A 47 1.47 -0.38 -8.59
N CYS A 48 2.73 -0.72 -8.34
CA CYS A 48 3.86 -0.10 -9.05
C CYS A 48 3.81 -0.37 -10.55
N GLN A 49 3.48 -1.60 -10.94
CA GLN A 49 3.34 -1.94 -12.37
C GLN A 49 2.21 -1.13 -13.01
N ALA A 50 1.09 -0.99 -12.32
CA ALA A 50 -0.04 -0.21 -12.81
C ALA A 50 0.27 1.29 -12.90
N LEU A 51 1.18 1.79 -12.06
CA LEU A 51 1.67 3.16 -12.12
C LEU A 51 2.82 3.33 -13.12
N ALA A 52 3.14 2.29 -13.87
CA ALA A 52 4.17 2.27 -14.90
C ALA A 52 5.60 2.47 -14.36
N VAL A 53 5.86 2.05 -13.13
CA VAL A 53 7.23 2.01 -12.59
C VAL A 53 8.04 1.02 -13.43
N PRO A 54 9.23 1.41 -13.95
CA PRO A 54 10.03 0.51 -14.77
C PRO A 54 10.40 -0.79 -14.09
N ALA A 55 10.39 -1.90 -14.83
CA ALA A 55 10.73 -3.22 -14.29
C ALA A 55 12.12 -3.27 -13.66
N GLU A 56 13.06 -2.52 -14.20
CA GLU A 56 14.43 -2.43 -13.70
C GLU A 56 14.54 -1.72 -12.35
N ALA A 57 13.48 -1.07 -11.87
CA ALA A 57 13.46 -0.48 -10.54
C ALA A 57 13.52 -1.56 -9.45
N GLY A 58 13.13 -2.81 -9.78
CA GLY A 58 13.28 -3.94 -8.88
C GLY A 58 12.45 -3.84 -7.61
N VAL A 59 11.12 -3.77 -7.77
CA VAL A 59 10.23 -3.68 -6.61
C VAL A 59 10.40 -4.89 -5.68
N SER A 60 10.86 -4.63 -4.47
CA SER A 60 11.07 -5.64 -3.44
C SER A 60 10.90 -5.01 -2.07
N SER A 61 10.73 -5.85 -1.05
CA SER A 61 10.66 -5.36 0.33
C SER A 61 11.98 -4.66 0.69
N PRO A 62 11.95 -3.48 1.33
CA PRO A 62 13.17 -2.79 1.77
C PRO A 62 13.77 -3.47 3.00
N SER A 63 14.70 -4.42 2.77
CA SER A 63 15.23 -5.29 3.83
C SER A 63 16.21 -4.60 4.77
N TYR A 64 16.97 -3.66 4.28
CA TYR A 64 18.04 -2.99 5.06
C TYR A 64 17.77 -1.51 5.23
N ALA A 65 17.44 -0.81 4.13
CA ALA A 65 16.94 0.54 4.23
C ALA A 65 15.45 0.45 4.49
N LEU A 66 14.94 1.15 5.49
CA LEU A 66 13.51 1.10 5.81
C LEU A 66 12.63 1.70 4.70
N VAL A 67 13.22 2.38 3.73
CA VAL A 67 12.51 3.07 2.65
C VAL A 67 13.16 2.78 1.30
N ASN A 68 12.34 2.38 0.32
CA ASN A 68 12.72 2.36 -1.09
C ASN A 68 11.85 3.37 -1.84
N VAL A 69 12.46 4.18 -2.69
CA VAL A 69 11.72 5.10 -3.56
C VAL A 69 11.83 4.61 -4.99
N TYR A 70 10.69 4.41 -5.64
CA TYR A 70 10.61 3.96 -7.02
C TYR A 70 10.23 5.13 -7.92
N GLU A 71 11.14 5.50 -8.80
CA GLU A 71 10.97 6.61 -9.73
C GLU A 71 10.70 6.09 -11.14
N GLY A 72 10.24 6.98 -12.01
CA GLY A 72 10.06 6.68 -13.43
C GLY A 72 8.65 6.25 -13.82
N GLY A 73 7.75 6.08 -12.85
CA GLY A 73 6.35 5.83 -13.12
C GLY A 73 5.54 7.12 -13.25
N ARG A 74 4.22 6.98 -13.35
CA ARG A 74 3.32 8.15 -13.41
C ARG A 74 3.36 8.95 -12.12
N THR A 75 3.65 8.29 -11.01
CA THR A 75 3.79 8.89 -9.69
C THR A 75 4.94 8.18 -8.99
N GLU A 76 5.76 8.92 -8.27
CA GLU A 76 6.78 8.29 -7.44
C GLU A 76 6.11 7.53 -6.30
N VAL A 77 6.67 6.38 -5.95
CA VAL A 77 6.19 5.53 -4.86
C VAL A 77 7.28 5.40 -3.81
N ALA A 78 6.98 5.77 -2.58
CA ALA A 78 7.85 5.50 -1.45
C ALA A 78 7.31 4.26 -0.72
N HIS A 79 8.08 3.19 -0.75
CA HIS A 79 7.73 1.92 -0.11
C HIS A 79 8.48 1.82 1.21
N VAL A 80 7.75 1.89 2.31
CA VAL A 80 8.30 1.92 3.67
C VAL A 80 7.96 0.61 4.37
N ASP A 81 8.96 -0.02 5.01
CA ASP A 81 8.75 -1.23 5.79
C ASP A 81 9.22 -0.96 7.23
N LEU A 82 8.27 -0.95 8.16
CA LEU A 82 8.55 -0.65 9.57
C LEU A 82 8.84 -1.89 10.40
N TYR A 83 9.00 -3.05 9.77
CA TYR A 83 9.24 -4.31 10.49
C TYR A 83 10.39 -4.21 11.50
N ARG A 84 11.45 -3.48 11.15
CA ARG A 84 12.64 -3.32 11.99
C ARG A 84 12.64 -2.07 12.85
N LEU A 85 11.56 -1.31 12.85
CA LEU A 85 11.45 -0.13 13.71
C LEU A 85 11.35 -0.60 15.15
N GLU A 86 12.31 -0.19 15.98
CA GLU A 86 12.37 -0.59 17.38
C GLU A 86 11.64 0.41 18.27
N ASP A 87 11.29 -0.03 19.49
CA ASP A 87 10.71 0.85 20.49
C ASP A 87 11.66 2.02 20.76
N GLY A 88 11.16 3.23 20.71
CA GLY A 88 11.95 4.44 20.89
C GLY A 88 12.45 5.06 19.60
N ASP A 89 12.42 4.33 18.50
CA ASP A 89 12.66 4.92 17.18
C ASP A 89 11.42 5.68 16.74
N ASP A 90 11.62 6.78 16.04
CA ASP A 90 10.48 7.50 15.47
C ASP A 90 10.59 7.57 13.95
N LEU A 91 9.45 7.92 13.33
CA LEU A 91 9.37 7.98 11.87
C LEU A 91 10.22 9.11 11.29
N GLU A 92 10.53 10.12 12.08
CA GLU A 92 11.35 11.23 11.62
C GLU A 92 12.80 10.81 11.32
N SER A 93 13.28 9.76 12.02
CA SER A 93 14.63 9.25 11.80
C SER A 93 14.82 8.69 10.39
N ILE A 94 13.74 8.32 9.70
CA ILE A 94 13.79 7.82 8.33
C ILE A 94 13.31 8.86 7.31
N GLY A 95 13.07 10.09 7.74
CA GLY A 95 12.60 11.15 6.85
C GLY A 95 11.14 11.03 6.44
N PHE A 96 10.31 10.40 7.28
CA PHE A 96 8.92 10.09 6.94
C PHE A 96 8.09 11.33 6.60
N ARG A 97 8.27 12.41 7.36
CA ARG A 97 7.53 13.65 7.12
C ARG A 97 7.85 14.22 5.74
N ASP A 98 9.11 14.16 5.33
CA ASP A 98 9.53 14.64 4.00
C ASP A 98 8.87 13.81 2.89
N LEU A 99 8.69 12.50 3.13
CA LEU A 99 7.99 11.63 2.17
C LEU A 99 6.53 12.05 2.03
N LEU A 100 5.86 12.36 3.13
CA LEU A 100 4.45 12.77 3.12
C LEU A 100 4.25 14.16 2.50
N ASP A 101 5.22 15.06 2.68
CA ASP A 101 5.17 16.40 2.11
C ASP A 101 5.57 16.43 0.64
N GLY A 102 6.11 15.33 0.12
CA GLY A 102 6.51 15.20 -1.27
C GLY A 102 5.36 14.85 -2.19
N GLU A 103 5.70 14.52 -3.43
CA GLU A 103 4.72 14.13 -4.44
C GLU A 103 4.60 12.61 -4.58
N CYS A 104 5.09 11.87 -3.59
CA CYS A 104 5.05 10.41 -3.58
C CYS A 104 3.71 9.89 -3.09
N VAL A 105 3.33 8.73 -3.59
CA VAL A 105 2.39 7.86 -2.89
C VAL A 105 3.22 7.06 -1.89
N VAL A 106 2.87 7.10 -0.61
CA VAL A 106 3.62 6.41 0.44
C VAL A 106 2.89 5.13 0.81
N LEU A 107 3.51 3.99 0.57
CA LEU A 107 2.98 2.66 0.91
C LEU A 107 3.77 2.12 2.10
N VAL A 108 3.10 1.87 3.22
CA VAL A 108 3.75 1.48 4.47
C VAL A 108 3.34 0.06 4.87
N GLU A 109 4.32 -0.84 5.00
CA GLU A 109 4.13 -2.17 5.57
C GLU A 109 4.47 -2.12 7.06
N TRP A 110 3.82 -2.96 7.85
CA TRP A 110 3.95 -3.01 9.32
C TRP A 110 3.56 -1.69 9.98
N PRO A 111 2.41 -1.08 9.60
CA PRO A 111 2.03 0.22 10.16
C PRO A 111 1.76 0.17 11.66
N GLU A 112 1.45 -1.00 12.22
CA GLU A 112 1.23 -1.18 13.65
C GLU A 112 2.46 -0.89 14.50
N ARG A 113 3.65 -0.85 13.87
CA ARG A 113 4.89 -0.49 14.56
C ARG A 113 4.95 1.00 14.92
N ALA A 114 4.11 1.83 14.31
CA ALA A 114 4.07 3.27 14.57
C ALA A 114 2.66 3.65 15.03
N ALA A 115 2.52 4.00 16.31
CA ALA A 115 1.22 4.34 16.89
C ALA A 115 0.57 5.51 16.15
N GLY A 116 -0.71 5.39 15.84
CA GLY A 116 -1.48 6.43 15.19
C GLY A 116 -1.33 6.51 13.67
N LEU A 117 -0.46 5.69 13.08
CA LEU A 117 -0.20 5.77 11.65
C LEU A 117 -1.41 5.34 10.82
N GLU A 118 -2.05 4.22 11.18
CA GLU A 118 -3.22 3.75 10.46
C GLU A 118 -4.38 4.73 10.55
N GLU A 119 -4.55 5.40 11.69
CA GLU A 119 -5.60 6.40 11.88
C GLU A 119 -5.35 7.65 11.02
N ALA A 120 -4.10 7.92 10.68
CA ALA A 120 -3.73 9.06 9.85
C ALA A 120 -3.72 8.73 8.35
N ALA A 121 -3.88 7.46 7.99
CA ALA A 121 -3.77 7.03 6.60
C ALA A 121 -4.96 7.48 5.76
N ASP A 122 -4.71 7.76 4.49
CA ASP A 122 -5.77 8.04 3.51
C ASP A 122 -6.49 6.76 3.10
N LEU A 123 -5.76 5.64 3.14
CA LEU A 123 -6.31 4.32 2.84
C LEU A 123 -5.61 3.29 3.72
N THR A 124 -6.39 2.44 4.38
CA THR A 124 -5.87 1.27 5.09
C THR A 124 -6.26 0.01 4.33
N VAL A 125 -5.31 -0.92 4.21
CA VAL A 125 -5.53 -2.22 3.57
C VAL A 125 -5.10 -3.30 4.54
N HIS A 126 -6.01 -4.20 4.87
CA HIS A 126 -5.72 -5.39 5.68
C HIS A 126 -5.79 -6.61 4.77
N ILE A 127 -4.72 -7.41 4.77
CA ILE A 127 -4.60 -8.57 3.89
C ILE A 127 -4.53 -9.83 4.74
N GLU A 128 -5.42 -10.78 4.50
CA GLU A 128 -5.43 -12.07 5.17
C GLU A 128 -5.20 -13.20 4.16
N ASP A 129 -4.33 -14.14 4.52
CA ASP A 129 -4.11 -15.35 3.75
C ASP A 129 -5.31 -16.29 3.93
N ARG A 130 -5.86 -16.80 2.83
CA ARG A 130 -7.00 -17.73 2.85
C ARG A 130 -6.62 -19.13 2.37
N GLY A 131 -5.33 -19.40 2.22
CA GLY A 131 -4.85 -20.67 1.69
C GLY A 131 -4.11 -20.44 0.37
N PRO A 132 -3.70 -21.51 -0.32
CA PRO A 132 -2.86 -21.37 -1.52
C PRO A 132 -3.49 -20.47 -2.58
N GLY A 133 -2.80 -19.37 -2.89
CA GLY A 133 -3.18 -18.47 -3.96
C GLY A 133 -4.37 -17.56 -3.68
N ALA A 134 -4.97 -17.61 -2.49
CA ALA A 134 -6.14 -16.79 -2.17
C ALA A 134 -5.87 -15.82 -1.03
N ARG A 135 -6.43 -14.62 -1.13
CA ARG A 135 -6.30 -13.54 -0.13
C ARG A 135 -7.63 -12.85 0.07
N THR A 136 -7.91 -12.46 1.31
CA THR A 136 -9.00 -11.53 1.60
C THR A 136 -8.37 -10.17 1.86
N LEU A 137 -8.86 -9.14 1.17
CA LEU A 137 -8.37 -7.77 1.34
C LEU A 137 -9.52 -6.91 1.83
N ARG A 138 -9.24 -6.11 2.87
CA ARG A 138 -10.20 -5.18 3.45
C ARG A 138 -9.68 -3.77 3.26
N PHE A 139 -10.49 -2.93 2.65
CA PHE A 139 -10.12 -1.57 2.29
C PHE A 139 -10.97 -0.56 3.04
N SER A 140 -10.34 0.45 3.61
CA SER A 140 -11.04 1.54 4.28
C SER A 140 -10.34 2.86 3.97
N ALA A 141 -11.03 3.74 3.24
CA ALA A 141 -10.54 5.09 2.96
C ALA A 141 -11.01 6.05 4.06
N ALA A 142 -10.19 7.06 4.36
CA ALA A 142 -10.49 8.01 5.42
C ALA A 142 -11.67 8.92 5.08
N GLU A 143 -11.86 9.24 3.78
CA GLU A 143 -12.94 10.12 3.34
C GLU A 143 -14.08 9.34 2.67
N PRO A 144 -15.34 9.62 3.05
CA PRO A 144 -16.50 8.91 2.46
C PRO A 144 -16.58 8.99 0.94
N ALA A 145 -16.24 10.13 0.35
CA ALA A 145 -16.29 10.29 -1.11
C ALA A 145 -15.25 9.40 -1.79
N ARG A 146 -14.08 9.25 -1.19
CA ARG A 146 -13.02 8.39 -1.70
C ARG A 146 -13.37 6.91 -1.50
N GLN A 147 -14.04 6.57 -0.40
CA GLN A 147 -14.53 5.21 -0.17
C GLN A 147 -15.52 4.81 -1.26
N ALA A 148 -16.44 5.71 -1.64
CA ALA A 148 -17.39 5.46 -2.69
C ALA A 148 -16.69 5.27 -4.05
N ARG A 149 -15.68 6.08 -4.35
CA ARG A 149 -14.89 5.93 -5.57
C ARG A 149 -14.14 4.60 -5.60
N LEU A 150 -13.57 4.21 -4.46
CA LEU A 150 -12.87 2.93 -4.38
C LEU A 150 -13.82 1.76 -4.62
N ALA A 151 -15.04 1.84 -4.09
CA ALA A 151 -16.06 0.82 -4.33
C ALA A 151 -16.36 0.68 -5.83
N GLU A 152 -16.41 1.78 -6.56
CA GLU A 152 -16.62 1.76 -8.02
C GLU A 152 -15.43 1.11 -8.74
N LEU A 153 -14.20 1.44 -8.31
CA LEU A 153 -12.99 0.89 -8.92
C LEU A 153 -12.84 -0.62 -8.67
N LEU A 154 -13.31 -1.09 -7.53
CA LEU A 154 -13.23 -2.50 -7.15
C LEU A 154 -14.43 -3.32 -7.61
N ALA A 155 -15.46 -2.69 -8.15
CA ALA A 155 -16.66 -3.40 -8.57
C ALA A 155 -16.35 -4.37 -9.72
N PRO A 156 -16.97 -5.57 -9.74
CA PRO A 156 -16.82 -6.49 -10.87
C PRO A 156 -17.32 -5.87 -12.15
N ARG A 157 -16.60 -6.09 -13.24
CA ARG A 157 -16.98 -5.61 -14.56
C ARG A 157 -17.73 -6.69 -15.33
#